data_eb27eeaa167cc835a6ba13ae7b9b80d9
#
_entry.id   eb27eeaa167cc835a6ba13ae7b9b80d9
#
_cell.length_a   1.000
_cell.length_b   1.000
_cell.length_c   1.000
_cell.angle_alpha   90.00
_cell.angle_beta   90.00
_cell.angle_gamma   90.00
#
_symmetry.space_group_name_H-M   'P 1'
#
loop_
_entity.id
_entity.type
_entity.pdbx_description
1 polymer ?
#
loop_
_entity_poly.entity_id
_entity_poly.type
_entity_poly.pdbx_seq_one_letter_code
_entity_poly.pdbx_strand_id
1 'polypeptide(L)'
;MDTDYIILGLLILSNRTIYQLRSRIDKGLNIMYSSSTGSIQAAIKKLLNNGYIDYRDIQDNGKKKKEYYITDAGRREFNNWINSPIDSAGIKCPELSKIYFMGFSKQENRFENTQEYITELKNKYDSLKMICDESELFMHSNNYDNLDKEAKDIIFFQLATARFGRDLMSFAIKWYEQFLIEMRKSDE
;
A
#
# COMPACT_ATOMS: atom_id res chain seq x y z
N MET A 1 -9.73 -10.31 -4.32
CA MET A 1 -8.90 -9.14 -4.03
C MET A 1 -8.06 -9.40 -2.80
N ASP A 2 -6.88 -9.15 -2.85
CA ASP A 2 -5.67 -9.80 -2.34
C ASP A 2 -5.25 -9.46 -0.92
N THR A 3 -6.19 -8.99 -0.04
CA THR A 3 -5.91 -8.76 1.39
C THR A 3 -5.34 -9.99 2.05
N ASP A 4 -5.86 -11.15 1.68
CA ASP A 4 -5.45 -12.44 2.23
C ASP A 4 -3.97 -12.68 1.93
N TYR A 5 -3.55 -12.48 0.67
CA TYR A 5 -2.17 -12.69 0.23
C TYR A 5 -1.21 -11.63 0.77
N ILE A 6 -1.68 -10.37 0.93
CA ILE A 6 -0.89 -9.33 1.61
C ILE A 6 -0.61 -9.74 3.07
N ILE A 7 -1.62 -10.25 3.78
CA ILE A 7 -1.45 -10.72 5.17
C ILE A 7 -0.51 -11.92 5.20
N LEU A 8 -0.68 -12.91 4.33
CA LEU A 8 0.22 -14.06 4.26
C LEU A 8 1.66 -13.62 4.00
N GLY A 9 1.91 -12.73 3.04
CA GLY A 9 3.24 -12.19 2.76
C GLY A 9 3.87 -11.45 3.93
N LEU A 10 3.09 -10.63 4.66
CA LEU A 10 3.56 -9.96 5.86
C LEU A 10 3.90 -10.93 6.99
N LEU A 11 3.18 -12.06 7.10
CA LEU A 11 3.44 -13.10 8.09
C LEU A 11 4.60 -14.02 7.71
N ILE A 12 4.96 -14.12 6.42
CA ILE A 12 6.21 -14.75 5.98
C ILE A 12 7.42 -13.97 6.52
N LEU A 13 7.35 -12.65 6.47
CA LEU A 13 8.43 -11.77 6.92
C LEU A 13 8.61 -11.82 8.45
N SER A 14 7.53 -11.84 9.21
CA SER A 14 7.55 -12.04 10.68
C SER A 14 6.14 -12.23 11.25
N ASN A 15 6.05 -12.91 12.40
CA ASN A 15 4.81 -13.00 13.17
C ASN A 15 4.34 -11.61 13.59
N ARG A 16 3.01 -11.38 13.61
CA ARG A 16 2.45 -10.04 13.87
C ARG A 16 1.10 -10.12 14.60
N THR A 17 0.83 -9.10 15.40
CA THR A 17 -0.51 -8.82 15.89
C THR A 17 -1.33 -8.09 14.80
N ILE A 18 -2.67 -8.05 14.94
CA ILE A 18 -3.55 -7.28 14.04
C ILE A 18 -3.11 -5.82 13.94
N TYR A 19 -2.75 -5.22 15.07
CA TYR A 19 -2.28 -3.83 15.10
C TYR A 19 -1.01 -3.62 14.26
N GLN A 20 -0.04 -4.55 14.37
CA GLN A 20 1.20 -4.49 13.60
C GLN A 20 0.96 -4.73 12.10
N LEU A 21 0.05 -5.65 11.74
CA LEU A 21 -0.38 -5.86 10.35
C LEU A 21 -0.98 -4.57 9.78
N ARG A 22 -1.93 -3.97 10.50
CA ARG A 22 -2.55 -2.72 10.11
C ARG A 22 -1.51 -1.60 9.93
N SER A 23 -0.67 -1.38 10.95
CA SER A 23 0.37 -0.33 10.89
C SER A 23 1.32 -0.52 9.70
N ARG A 24 1.65 -1.77 9.35
CA ARG A 24 2.53 -2.05 8.21
C ARG A 24 1.83 -1.78 6.87
N ILE A 25 0.55 -2.12 6.76
CA ILE A 25 -0.26 -1.83 5.58
C ILE A 25 -0.41 -0.31 5.42
N ASP A 26 -0.79 0.41 6.48
CA ASP A 26 -1.01 1.86 6.45
C ASP A 26 0.27 2.64 6.11
N LYS A 27 1.45 2.18 6.55
CA LYS A 27 2.72 2.87 6.33
C LYS A 27 3.43 2.55 5.02
N GLY A 28 3.21 1.36 4.45
CA GLY A 28 4.00 0.90 3.33
C GLY A 28 3.22 0.39 2.12
N LEU A 29 1.98 -0.01 2.32
CA LEU A 29 1.17 -0.66 1.29
C LEU A 29 -0.11 0.10 0.94
N ASN A 30 -0.37 1.24 1.59
CA ASN A 30 -1.60 2.02 1.43
C ASN A 30 -1.81 2.58 0.01
N ILE A 31 -0.74 2.67 -0.79
CA ILE A 31 -0.82 3.06 -2.20
C ILE A 31 -1.43 1.95 -3.06
N MET A 32 -1.09 0.70 -2.72
CA MET A 32 -1.60 -0.47 -3.44
C MET A 32 -2.92 -0.94 -2.85
N TYR A 33 -3.15 -0.65 -1.57
CA TYR A 33 -4.23 -1.23 -0.82
C TYR A 33 -4.69 -0.34 0.34
N SER A 34 -5.88 0.25 0.21
CA SER A 34 -6.55 0.91 1.33
C SER A 34 -7.41 -0.11 2.07
N SER A 35 -6.94 -0.61 3.22
CA SER A 35 -7.70 -1.54 4.03
C SER A 35 -8.42 -0.84 5.18
N SER A 36 -9.71 -1.04 5.29
CA SER A 36 -10.42 -0.76 6.53
C SER A 36 -10.05 -1.80 7.60
N THR A 37 -10.15 -1.43 8.87
CA THR A 37 -9.94 -2.39 9.97
C THR A 37 -10.83 -3.64 9.81
N GLY A 38 -12.05 -3.46 9.29
CA GLY A 38 -12.99 -4.55 9.04
C GLY A 38 -12.51 -5.52 7.96
N SER A 39 -11.86 -5.03 6.89
CA SER A 39 -11.35 -5.91 5.83
C SER A 39 -10.17 -6.76 6.30
N ILE A 40 -9.28 -6.21 7.14
CA ILE A 40 -8.18 -6.99 7.75
C ILE A 40 -8.73 -8.07 8.68
N GLN A 41 -9.72 -7.73 9.52
CA GLN A 41 -10.34 -8.71 10.43
C GLN A 41 -11.06 -9.81 9.68
N ALA A 42 -11.79 -9.47 8.62
CA ALA A 42 -12.47 -10.45 7.77
C ALA A 42 -11.49 -11.40 7.08
N ALA A 43 -10.38 -10.85 6.55
CA ALA A 43 -9.31 -11.65 5.93
C ALA A 43 -8.64 -12.59 6.94
N ILE A 44 -8.30 -12.11 8.15
CA ILE A 44 -7.74 -12.95 9.22
C ILE A 44 -8.70 -14.08 9.58
N LYS A 45 -10.00 -13.80 9.75
CA LYS A 45 -11.00 -14.84 10.04
C LYS A 45 -11.06 -15.88 8.93
N LYS A 46 -11.03 -15.47 7.67
CA LYS A 46 -11.01 -16.37 6.51
C LYS A 46 -9.74 -17.22 6.47
N LEU A 47 -8.58 -16.63 6.71
CA LEU A 47 -7.29 -17.32 6.72
C LEU A 47 -7.19 -18.35 7.85
N LEU A 48 -7.71 -18.03 9.04
CA LEU A 48 -7.82 -18.97 10.17
C LEU A 48 -8.74 -20.15 9.82
N ASN A 49 -9.93 -19.87 9.25
CA ASN A 49 -10.88 -20.92 8.86
C ASN A 49 -10.30 -21.87 7.80
N ASN A 50 -9.45 -21.36 6.92
CA ASN A 50 -8.76 -22.15 5.90
C ASN A 50 -7.50 -22.86 6.42
N GLY A 51 -7.09 -22.61 7.67
CA GLY A 51 -5.88 -23.17 8.24
C GLY A 51 -4.59 -22.61 7.64
N TYR A 52 -4.64 -21.46 6.97
CA TYR A 52 -3.46 -20.83 6.35
C TYR A 52 -2.64 -20.01 7.33
N ILE A 53 -3.24 -19.57 8.42
CA ILE A 53 -2.57 -18.94 9.56
C ILE A 53 -3.08 -19.54 10.85
N ASP A 54 -2.29 -19.37 11.90
CA ASP A 54 -2.70 -19.67 13.26
C ASP A 54 -2.18 -18.57 14.20
N TYR A 55 -2.51 -18.63 15.48
CA TYR A 55 -2.08 -17.63 16.44
C TYR A 55 -1.64 -18.26 17.76
N ARG A 56 -0.85 -17.51 18.50
CA ARG A 56 -0.54 -17.77 19.90
C ARG A 56 -0.90 -16.56 20.76
N ASP A 57 -1.31 -16.79 21.98
CA ASP A 57 -1.52 -15.72 22.93
C ASP A 57 -0.16 -15.24 23.46
N ILE A 58 0.04 -13.92 23.41
CA ILE A 58 1.23 -13.25 23.95
C ILE A 58 0.82 -12.21 24.99
N GLN A 59 1.74 -11.85 25.87
CA GLN A 59 1.61 -10.68 26.76
C GLN A 59 2.48 -9.55 26.22
N ASP A 60 1.84 -8.38 25.98
CA ASP A 60 2.55 -7.19 25.56
C ASP A 60 2.05 -6.02 26.41
N ASN A 61 2.98 -5.43 27.20
CA ASN A 61 2.67 -4.36 28.17
C ASN A 61 1.51 -4.71 29.11
N GLY A 62 1.49 -5.95 29.64
CA GLY A 62 0.45 -6.45 30.57
C GLY A 62 -0.90 -6.77 29.93
N LYS A 63 -1.06 -6.60 28.62
CA LYS A 63 -2.30 -6.93 27.87
C LYS A 63 -2.12 -8.23 27.09
N LYS A 64 -3.13 -9.12 27.16
CA LYS A 64 -3.18 -10.31 26.31
C LYS A 64 -3.46 -9.88 24.87
N LYS A 65 -2.66 -10.37 23.93
CA LYS A 65 -2.79 -10.14 22.48
C LYS A 65 -2.62 -11.45 21.73
N LYS A 66 -3.22 -11.54 20.54
CA LYS A 66 -2.97 -12.65 19.60
C LYS A 66 -1.86 -12.24 18.63
N GLU A 67 -0.84 -13.04 18.54
CA GLU A 67 0.22 -12.94 17.54
C GLU A 67 0.01 -14.04 16.50
N TYR A 68 -0.24 -13.64 15.26
CA TYR A 68 -0.52 -14.53 14.14
C TYR A 68 0.78 -14.95 13.45
N TYR A 69 0.78 -16.17 12.95
CA TYR A 69 1.85 -16.73 12.13
C TYR A 69 1.29 -17.55 10.97
N ILE A 70 2.07 -17.66 9.91
CA ILE A 70 1.71 -18.44 8.72
C ILE A 70 2.00 -19.92 8.96
N THR A 71 1.08 -20.79 8.50
CA THR A 71 1.26 -22.25 8.50
C THR A 71 1.95 -22.73 7.22
N ASP A 72 2.36 -23.99 7.17
CA ASP A 72 2.87 -24.59 5.93
C ASP A 72 1.85 -24.60 4.81
N ALA A 73 0.56 -24.77 5.13
CA ALA A 73 -0.52 -24.64 4.16
C ALA A 73 -0.62 -23.22 3.61
N GLY A 74 -0.51 -22.21 4.49
CA GLY A 74 -0.49 -20.81 4.09
C GLY A 74 0.71 -20.44 3.22
N ARG A 75 1.89 -20.99 3.51
CA ARG A 75 3.08 -20.81 2.68
C ARG A 75 2.91 -21.38 1.29
N ARG A 76 2.34 -22.58 1.17
CA ARG A 76 2.04 -23.16 -0.15
C ARG A 76 1.04 -22.33 -0.93
N GLU A 77 -0.01 -21.86 -0.28
CA GLU A 77 -1.02 -21.01 -0.92
C GLU A 77 -0.44 -19.68 -1.40
N PHE A 78 0.39 -19.03 -0.56
CA PHE A 78 1.11 -17.81 -0.96
C PHE A 78 2.05 -18.07 -2.15
N ASN A 79 2.79 -19.18 -2.13
CA ASN A 79 3.68 -19.54 -3.24
C ASN A 79 2.92 -19.78 -4.55
N ASN A 80 1.76 -20.40 -4.51
CA ASN A 80 0.92 -20.58 -5.69
C ASN A 80 0.49 -19.23 -6.27
N TRP A 81 0.07 -18.30 -5.41
CA TRP A 81 -0.34 -16.97 -5.82
C TRP A 81 0.81 -16.13 -6.37
N ILE A 82 1.96 -16.06 -5.69
CA ILE A 82 3.07 -15.20 -6.13
C ILE A 82 3.70 -15.68 -7.44
N ASN A 83 3.58 -16.96 -7.76
CA ASN A 83 4.06 -17.54 -9.02
C ASN A 83 3.00 -17.54 -10.13
N SER A 84 1.78 -17.09 -9.86
CA SER A 84 0.76 -16.91 -10.90
C SER A 84 1.01 -15.63 -11.71
N PRO A 85 0.50 -15.53 -12.95
CA PRO A 85 0.58 -14.29 -13.71
C PRO A 85 -0.03 -13.11 -12.95
N ILE A 86 0.54 -11.91 -13.15
CA ILE A 86 -0.04 -10.68 -12.60
C ILE A 86 -1.42 -10.46 -13.24
N ASP A 87 -2.45 -10.34 -12.40
CA ASP A 87 -3.81 -10.10 -12.88
C ASP A 87 -3.92 -8.70 -13.49
N SER A 88 -4.52 -8.63 -14.68
CA SER A 88 -4.72 -7.39 -15.44
C SER A 88 -5.94 -6.58 -14.98
N ALA A 89 -6.35 -6.70 -13.74
CA ALA A 89 -7.38 -5.84 -13.15
C ALA A 89 -6.98 -4.36 -13.35
N GLY A 90 -7.69 -3.64 -14.19
CA GLY A 90 -7.35 -2.28 -14.60
C GLY A 90 -7.18 -1.32 -13.41
N ILE A 91 -6.36 -0.30 -13.61
CA ILE A 91 -6.16 0.78 -12.62
C ILE A 91 -7.52 1.42 -12.34
N LYS A 92 -7.95 1.40 -11.07
CA LYS A 92 -9.17 2.07 -10.62
C LYS A 92 -8.79 3.38 -9.95
N CYS A 93 -9.33 4.47 -10.47
CA CYS A 93 -9.16 5.82 -9.94
C CYS A 93 -10.54 6.34 -9.46
N PRO A 94 -10.99 5.96 -8.24
CA PRO A 94 -12.31 6.32 -7.73
C PRO A 94 -12.54 7.83 -7.69
N GLU A 95 -11.49 8.63 -7.50
CA GLU A 95 -11.50 10.09 -7.51
C GLU A 95 -11.97 10.68 -8.82
N LEU A 96 -11.76 10.00 -9.95
CA LEU A 96 -12.23 10.45 -11.26
C LEU A 96 -13.76 10.50 -11.36
N SER A 97 -14.49 9.82 -10.48
CA SER A 97 -15.95 9.96 -10.42
C SER A 97 -16.36 11.37 -10.01
N LYS A 98 -15.60 12.04 -9.12
CA LYS A 98 -15.83 13.45 -8.80
C LYS A 98 -15.54 14.36 -9.99
N ILE A 99 -14.46 14.11 -10.73
CA ILE A 99 -14.11 14.86 -11.94
C ILE A 99 -15.23 14.70 -12.98
N TYR A 100 -15.70 13.47 -13.21
CA TYR A 100 -16.75 13.19 -14.18
C TYR A 100 -18.05 14.00 -13.93
N PHE A 101 -18.41 14.21 -12.67
CA PHE A 101 -19.59 14.94 -12.26
C PHE A 101 -19.30 16.40 -11.82
N MET A 102 -18.05 16.87 -11.95
CA MET A 102 -17.65 18.18 -11.42
C MET A 102 -18.40 19.35 -12.06
N GLY A 103 -18.94 19.18 -13.29
CA GLY A 103 -19.78 20.17 -13.96
C GLY A 103 -21.03 20.57 -13.17
N PHE A 104 -21.51 19.73 -12.25
CA PHE A 104 -22.65 20.04 -11.37
C PHE A 104 -22.25 20.84 -10.11
N SER A 105 -20.96 21.04 -9.86
CA SER A 105 -20.47 21.78 -8.69
C SER A 105 -20.33 23.27 -9.01
N LYS A 106 -20.37 24.11 -7.95
CA LYS A 106 -20.05 25.54 -8.08
C LYS A 106 -18.57 25.71 -8.44
N GLN A 107 -18.28 26.75 -9.21
CA GLN A 107 -16.94 27.03 -9.73
C GLN A 107 -15.89 27.13 -8.63
N GLU A 108 -16.15 27.93 -7.58
CA GLU A 108 -15.21 28.12 -6.48
C GLU A 108 -14.83 26.78 -5.84
N ASN A 109 -15.81 25.91 -5.60
CA ASN A 109 -15.58 24.59 -5.00
C ASN A 109 -14.74 23.66 -5.90
N ARG A 110 -14.84 23.81 -7.25
CA ARG A 110 -14.04 22.99 -8.18
C ARG A 110 -12.55 23.27 -8.00
N PHE A 111 -12.18 24.56 -7.95
CA PHE A 111 -10.78 24.95 -7.77
C PHE A 111 -10.25 24.57 -6.40
N GLU A 112 -10.97 24.91 -5.34
CA GLU A 112 -10.58 24.64 -3.96
C GLU A 112 -10.38 23.16 -3.73
N ASN A 113 -11.37 22.32 -4.04
CA ASN A 113 -11.27 20.87 -3.87
C ASN A 113 -10.14 20.23 -4.69
N THR A 114 -9.90 20.73 -5.92
CA THR A 114 -8.82 20.22 -6.76
C THR A 114 -7.45 20.64 -6.20
N GLN A 115 -7.33 21.86 -5.69
CA GLN A 115 -6.10 22.35 -5.07
C GLN A 115 -5.77 21.60 -3.76
N GLU A 116 -6.77 21.32 -2.92
CA GLU A 116 -6.62 20.48 -1.74
C GLU A 116 -6.14 19.08 -2.12
N TYR A 117 -6.74 18.48 -3.13
CA TYR A 117 -6.36 17.15 -3.58
C TYR A 117 -4.91 17.11 -4.11
N ILE A 118 -4.46 18.13 -4.85
CA ILE A 118 -3.06 18.26 -5.26
C ILE A 118 -2.14 18.32 -4.04
N THR A 119 -2.53 19.04 -2.99
CA THR A 119 -1.74 19.13 -1.75
C THR A 119 -1.61 17.77 -1.07
N GLU A 120 -2.70 16.99 -1.01
CA GLU A 120 -2.65 15.61 -0.49
C GLU A 120 -1.75 14.70 -1.33
N LEU A 121 -1.80 14.81 -2.67
CA LEU A 121 -0.94 14.05 -3.56
C LEU A 121 0.54 14.39 -3.35
N LYS A 122 0.88 15.68 -3.16
CA LYS A 122 2.25 16.14 -2.85
C LYS A 122 2.76 15.56 -1.53
N ASN A 123 1.95 15.55 -0.48
CA ASN A 123 2.32 14.95 0.80
C ASN A 123 2.59 13.44 0.67
N LYS A 124 1.78 12.73 -0.12
CA LYS A 124 1.99 11.29 -0.41
C LYS A 124 3.27 11.07 -1.23
N TYR A 125 3.49 11.91 -2.24
CA TYR A 125 4.71 11.88 -3.05
C TYR A 125 5.96 12.07 -2.20
N ASP A 126 5.98 13.08 -1.33
CA ASP A 126 7.14 13.38 -0.47
C ASP A 126 7.44 12.22 0.49
N SER A 127 6.39 11.61 1.06
CA SER A 127 6.54 10.44 1.92
C SER A 127 7.18 9.26 1.18
N LEU A 128 6.75 9.00 -0.06
CA LEU A 128 7.29 7.93 -0.88
C LEU A 128 8.69 8.22 -1.39
N LYS A 129 8.94 9.48 -1.74
CA LYS A 129 10.27 9.94 -2.14
C LYS A 129 11.26 9.70 -1.00
N MET A 130 10.91 10.07 0.23
CA MET A 130 11.74 9.81 1.41
C MET A 130 12.06 8.32 1.59
N ILE A 131 11.05 7.44 1.46
CA ILE A 131 11.25 5.99 1.53
C ILE A 131 12.20 5.51 0.43
N CYS A 132 12.06 6.01 -0.80
CA CYS A 132 12.95 5.66 -1.91
C CYS A 132 14.38 6.12 -1.64
N ASP A 133 14.57 7.38 -1.23
CA ASP A 133 15.89 7.96 -0.99
C ASP A 133 16.61 7.22 0.16
N GLU A 134 15.93 6.94 1.28
CA GLU A 134 16.48 6.17 2.39
C GLU A 134 16.85 4.74 2.00
N SER A 135 15.98 4.09 1.20
CA SER A 135 16.24 2.73 0.73
C SER A 135 17.42 2.68 -0.25
N GLU A 136 17.56 3.67 -1.12
CA GLU A 136 18.70 3.78 -2.04
C GLU A 136 20.01 3.99 -1.26
N LEU A 137 20.01 4.85 -0.25
CA LEU A 137 21.17 5.02 0.64
C LEU A 137 21.53 3.70 1.35
N PHE A 138 20.52 2.97 1.84
CA PHE A 138 20.76 1.67 2.46
C PHE A 138 21.37 0.67 1.48
N MET A 139 20.90 0.62 0.23
CA MET A 139 21.42 -0.29 -0.81
C MET A 139 22.88 0.01 -1.22
N HIS A 140 23.41 1.19 -0.89
CA HIS A 140 24.83 1.54 -1.06
C HIS A 140 25.65 1.37 0.20
N SER A 141 25.15 0.72 1.25
CA SER A 141 25.83 0.50 2.51
C SER A 141 26.46 -0.89 2.63
N ASN A 142 27.52 -1.00 3.42
CA ASN A 142 28.13 -2.28 3.77
C ASN A 142 27.13 -3.27 4.41
N ASN A 143 26.09 -2.76 5.08
CA ASN A 143 25.07 -3.61 5.66
C ASN A 143 24.26 -4.32 4.58
N TYR A 144 23.97 -3.66 3.48
CA TYR A 144 23.29 -4.28 2.33
C TYR A 144 24.20 -5.30 1.64
N ASP A 145 25.49 -4.97 1.47
CA ASP A 145 26.45 -5.87 0.82
C ASP A 145 26.57 -7.22 1.53
N ASN A 146 26.46 -7.22 2.87
CA ASN A 146 26.53 -8.41 3.72
C ASN A 146 25.23 -9.24 3.73
N LEU A 147 24.15 -8.79 3.10
CA LEU A 147 22.91 -9.57 3.00
C LEU A 147 23.07 -10.71 1.99
N ASP A 148 22.37 -11.80 2.24
CA ASP A 148 22.22 -12.88 1.28
C ASP A 148 21.35 -12.45 0.08
N LYS A 149 21.32 -13.29 -0.93
CA LYS A 149 20.57 -13.00 -2.18
C LYS A 149 19.08 -12.87 -1.92
N GLU A 150 18.50 -13.71 -1.08
CA GLU A 150 17.06 -13.71 -0.78
C GLU A 150 16.64 -12.39 -0.12
N ALA A 151 17.40 -11.91 0.87
CA ALA A 151 17.14 -10.64 1.52
C ALA A 151 17.27 -9.45 0.54
N LYS A 152 18.28 -9.48 -0.35
CA LYS A 152 18.45 -8.46 -1.41
C LYS A 152 17.29 -8.44 -2.37
N ASP A 153 16.80 -9.60 -2.82
CA ASP A 153 15.66 -9.72 -3.71
C ASP A 153 14.38 -9.16 -3.04
N ILE A 154 14.13 -9.49 -1.78
CA ILE A 154 12.99 -8.95 -1.01
C ILE A 154 13.04 -7.41 -0.98
N ILE A 155 14.18 -6.82 -0.65
CA ILE A 155 14.35 -5.36 -0.60
C ILE A 155 14.11 -4.73 -1.97
N PHE A 156 14.69 -5.30 -3.02
CA PHE A 156 14.53 -4.82 -4.39
C PHE A 156 13.07 -4.73 -4.82
N PHE A 157 12.30 -5.81 -4.62
CA PHE A 157 10.90 -5.83 -5.01
C PHE A 157 10.02 -4.95 -4.13
N GLN A 158 10.31 -4.82 -2.83
CA GLN A 158 9.61 -3.89 -1.96
C GLN A 158 9.88 -2.43 -2.37
N LEU A 159 11.11 -2.09 -2.72
CA LEU A 159 11.46 -0.75 -3.21
C LEU A 159 10.81 -0.46 -4.57
N ALA A 160 10.71 -1.45 -5.45
CA ALA A 160 10.04 -1.29 -6.74
C ALA A 160 8.58 -0.83 -6.57
N THR A 161 7.86 -1.31 -5.55
CA THR A 161 6.49 -0.86 -5.28
C THR A 161 6.44 0.59 -4.78
N ALA A 162 7.40 1.02 -3.95
CA ALA A 162 7.49 2.41 -3.50
C ALA A 162 7.82 3.36 -4.66
N ARG A 163 8.73 2.98 -5.55
CA ARG A 163 9.07 3.72 -6.78
C ARG A 163 7.85 3.88 -7.69
N PHE A 164 7.13 2.79 -7.94
CA PHE A 164 5.89 2.85 -8.73
C PHE A 164 4.88 3.84 -8.12
N GLY A 165 4.66 3.77 -6.81
CA GLY A 165 3.76 4.69 -6.12
C GLY A 165 4.20 6.15 -6.22
N ARG A 166 5.49 6.45 -6.02
CA ARG A 166 6.07 7.78 -6.19
C ARG A 166 5.83 8.32 -7.60
N ASP A 167 6.10 7.51 -8.62
CA ASP A 167 5.98 7.92 -10.02
C ASP A 167 4.52 8.11 -10.42
N LEU A 168 3.61 7.29 -9.89
CA LEU A 168 2.17 7.47 -10.05
C LEU A 168 1.69 8.78 -9.42
N MET A 169 2.14 9.13 -8.21
CA MET A 169 1.81 10.41 -7.57
C MET A 169 2.38 11.59 -8.37
N SER A 170 3.61 11.47 -8.87
CA SER A 170 4.21 12.50 -9.73
C SER A 170 3.39 12.75 -11.01
N PHE A 171 2.93 11.68 -11.65
CA PHE A 171 2.03 11.79 -12.80
C PHE A 171 0.71 12.46 -12.42
N ALA A 172 0.06 12.01 -11.34
CA ALA A 172 -1.21 12.55 -10.90
C ALA A 172 -1.11 14.04 -10.55
N ILE A 173 -0.07 14.47 -9.83
CA ILE A 173 0.17 15.89 -9.51
C ILE A 173 0.22 16.72 -10.79
N LYS A 174 1.04 16.33 -11.76
CA LYS A 174 1.19 17.05 -13.03
C LYS A 174 -0.14 17.12 -13.79
N TRP A 175 -0.89 16.02 -13.81
CA TRP A 175 -2.17 15.96 -14.48
C TRP A 175 -3.21 16.91 -13.85
N TYR A 176 -3.33 16.90 -12.53
CA TYR A 176 -4.28 17.77 -11.81
C TYR A 176 -3.85 19.25 -11.85
N GLU A 177 -2.55 19.57 -11.83
CA GLU A 177 -2.05 20.93 -12.02
C GLU A 177 -2.41 21.46 -13.43
N GLN A 178 -2.24 20.62 -14.45
CA GLN A 178 -2.65 20.96 -15.81
C GLN A 178 -4.18 21.13 -15.92
N PHE A 179 -4.95 20.24 -15.28
CA PHE A 179 -6.41 20.32 -15.24
C PHE A 179 -6.91 21.62 -14.57
N LEU A 180 -6.23 22.09 -13.51
CA LEU A 180 -6.53 23.41 -12.93
C LEU A 180 -6.36 24.56 -13.95
N ILE A 181 -5.31 24.50 -14.76
CA ILE A 181 -5.07 25.51 -15.82
C ILE A 181 -6.19 25.47 -16.85
N GLU A 182 -6.61 24.28 -17.25
CA GLU A 182 -7.69 24.09 -18.24
C GLU A 182 -9.05 24.58 -17.70
N MET A 183 -9.37 24.29 -16.43
CA MET A 183 -10.58 24.82 -15.79
C MET A 183 -10.62 26.34 -15.79
N ARG A 184 -9.50 27.02 -15.51
CA ARG A 184 -9.43 28.49 -15.54
C ARG A 184 -9.74 29.07 -16.92
N LYS A 185 -9.20 28.44 -17.97
CA LYS A 185 -9.43 28.88 -19.36
C LYS A 185 -10.86 28.64 -19.84
N SER A 186 -11.56 27.63 -19.29
CA SER A 186 -12.95 27.36 -19.66
C SER A 186 -13.95 28.29 -18.99
N ASP A 187 -13.53 29.05 -18.02
CA ASP A 187 -14.35 29.99 -17.24
C ASP A 187 -14.17 31.45 -17.73
N GLU A 188 -13.22 31.70 -18.66
CA GLU A 188 -13.03 32.95 -19.41
C GLU A 188 -13.91 32.98 -20.70
#